data_957d692bd24fd74a99ce78ade402b95c
#
_entry.id   957d692bd24fd74a99ce78ade402b95c
#
_cell.length_a   1.000
_cell.length_b   1.000
_cell.length_c   1.000
_cell.angle_alpha   90.00
_cell.angle_beta   90.00
_cell.angle_gamma   90.00
#
_symmetry.space_group_name_H-M   'P 1'
#
loop_
_entity.id
_entity.type
_entity.pdbx_description
1 polymer ?
#
loop_
_entity_poly.entity_id
_entity_poly.type
_entity_poly.pdbx_seq_one_letter_code
_entity_poly.pdbx_strand_id
1 'polypeptide(L)'
;MLFRSYGDTFPLEHVYDPEEIVSRNATDDQYTVVARTPRGEVVGLFGLFRHAPNPGVYEAGQLMVLKSYRKRHISTEFSLLAHDKLPKQLRIPVVFLEAVSNHTVSQLIALPRGLAFTGLEVECMPSGVQAKGNDASPNISLFLMFKLFEKTSCDVYLPEPYRTFCETMYAELALPRAFSSAAALTGETVSSQFFLQETGLMRLTVTRAGRDFGEAVSAAEAKAGPRGLIQVFLNLGDATAPPAVEMLRGRGYFLAGLLPYWFGADGLLLQKVRLEPDWDAIHGVDQKATAIRDMVREDFERTKCRQHDCGAR
;
A
#
# COMPACT_ATOMS: atom_id res chain seq x y z
N MET A 1 -11.12 -0.89 22.51
CA MET A 1 -10.24 -1.89 21.85
C MET A 1 -8.87 -1.33 21.52
N LEU A 2 -8.78 -0.29 20.76
CA LEU A 2 -7.51 0.33 20.31
C LEU A 2 -6.60 0.68 21.47
N PHE A 3 -7.06 1.47 22.44
CA PHE A 3 -6.29 1.79 23.65
C PHE A 3 -5.78 0.56 24.43
N ARG A 4 -6.54 -0.55 24.44
CA ARG A 4 -6.10 -1.81 25.10
C ARG A 4 -5.02 -2.56 24.31
N SER A 5 -4.88 -2.30 23.01
CA SER A 5 -3.95 -2.98 22.11
C SER A 5 -2.71 -2.16 21.82
N TYR A 6 -2.87 -0.85 21.65
CA TYR A 6 -1.87 0.08 21.14
C TYR A 6 -1.67 1.34 22.00
N GLY A 7 -2.42 1.50 23.10
CA GLY A 7 -2.43 2.77 23.82
C GLY A 7 -2.92 3.89 22.91
N ASP A 8 -2.13 4.94 22.79
CA ASP A 8 -2.34 6.11 21.93
C ASP A 8 -1.41 6.14 20.70
N THR A 9 -0.71 5.01 20.40
CA THR A 9 0.34 4.95 19.37
C THR A 9 -0.12 4.42 18.01
N PHE A 10 -1.43 4.18 17.79
CA PHE A 10 -1.89 3.75 16.48
C PHE A 10 -1.85 4.93 15.51
N PRO A 11 -1.29 4.76 14.28
CA PRO A 11 -0.95 5.90 13.40
C PRO A 11 -2.14 6.70 12.87
N LEU A 12 -3.36 6.19 12.96
CA LEU A 12 -4.55 6.86 12.46
C LEU A 12 -5.33 7.50 13.61
N GLU A 13 -5.26 8.81 13.76
CA GLU A 13 -5.90 9.56 14.87
C GLU A 13 -7.42 9.37 14.93
N HIS A 14 -8.10 9.33 13.77
CA HIS A 14 -9.55 9.19 13.71
C HIS A 14 -10.11 7.95 14.41
N VAL A 15 -9.30 6.90 14.59
CA VAL A 15 -9.73 5.67 15.29
C VAL A 15 -9.88 5.84 16.80
N TYR A 16 -9.41 6.96 17.33
CA TYR A 16 -9.56 7.36 18.73
C TYR A 16 -10.73 8.33 18.96
N ASP A 17 -11.31 8.85 17.88
CA ASP A 17 -12.47 9.74 17.93
C ASP A 17 -13.77 8.94 17.70
N PRO A 18 -14.64 8.77 18.75
CA PRO A 18 -15.88 8.03 18.62
C PRO A 18 -16.86 8.66 17.60
N GLU A 19 -16.89 9.98 17.45
CA GLU A 19 -17.79 10.68 16.53
C GLU A 19 -17.35 10.44 15.09
N GLU A 20 -16.05 10.49 14.82
CA GLU A 20 -15.47 10.19 13.52
C GLU A 20 -15.70 8.72 13.13
N ILE A 21 -15.53 7.76 14.08
CA ILE A 21 -15.84 6.34 13.83
C ILE A 21 -17.31 6.17 13.47
N VAL A 22 -18.23 6.82 14.18
CA VAL A 22 -19.68 6.75 13.89
C VAL A 22 -19.97 7.35 12.52
N SER A 23 -19.44 8.53 12.22
CA SER A 23 -19.60 9.22 10.94
C SER A 23 -19.16 8.36 9.76
N ARG A 24 -17.96 7.79 9.82
CA ARG A 24 -17.42 6.92 8.75
C ARG A 24 -18.22 5.64 8.57
N ASN A 25 -18.68 5.02 9.66
CA ASN A 25 -19.51 3.81 9.60
C ASN A 25 -20.97 4.10 9.21
N ALA A 26 -21.41 5.36 9.19
CA ALA A 26 -22.71 5.77 8.68
C ALA A 26 -22.72 5.90 7.14
N THR A 27 -21.57 5.84 6.51
CA THR A 27 -21.38 5.90 5.06
C THR A 27 -20.78 4.58 4.55
N ASP A 28 -20.58 4.48 3.23
CA ASP A 28 -19.84 3.36 2.62
C ASP A 28 -18.31 3.50 2.73
N ASP A 29 -17.81 4.52 3.44
CA ASP A 29 -16.37 4.76 3.54
C ASP A 29 -15.66 3.81 4.49
N GLN A 30 -16.40 3.29 5.49
CA GLN A 30 -15.84 2.33 6.44
C GLN A 30 -16.90 1.35 6.95
N TYR A 31 -16.52 0.08 7.08
CA TYR A 31 -17.26 -0.96 7.76
C TYR A 31 -16.40 -1.52 8.89
N THR A 32 -16.78 -1.27 10.14
CA THR A 32 -16.07 -1.81 11.31
C THR A 32 -16.79 -3.05 11.83
N VAL A 33 -16.09 -4.18 11.86
CA VAL A 33 -16.60 -5.45 12.38
C VAL A 33 -15.97 -5.75 13.73
N VAL A 34 -16.79 -6.17 14.70
CA VAL A 34 -16.32 -6.46 16.06
C VAL A 34 -16.70 -7.88 16.50
N ALA A 35 -15.77 -8.54 17.20
CA ALA A 35 -16.05 -9.75 17.94
C ALA A 35 -16.45 -9.39 19.38
N ARG A 36 -17.60 -9.87 19.83
CA ARG A 36 -18.12 -9.65 21.18
C ARG A 36 -18.24 -10.96 21.96
N THR A 37 -17.98 -10.91 23.24
CA THR A 37 -18.35 -12.00 24.16
C THR A 37 -19.87 -12.01 24.36
N PRO A 38 -20.46 -13.11 24.92
CA PRO A 38 -21.87 -13.13 25.32
C PRO A 38 -22.25 -12.05 26.34
N ARG A 39 -21.27 -11.51 27.06
CA ARG A 39 -21.45 -10.39 28.01
C ARG A 39 -21.34 -9.01 27.35
N GLY A 40 -21.16 -8.94 26.03
CA GLY A 40 -21.07 -7.69 25.28
C GLY A 40 -19.67 -7.07 25.19
N GLU A 41 -18.66 -7.66 25.81
CA GLU A 41 -17.28 -7.13 25.74
C GLU A 41 -16.72 -7.28 24.32
N VAL A 42 -16.18 -6.20 23.74
CA VAL A 42 -15.49 -6.22 22.45
C VAL A 42 -14.07 -6.74 22.64
N VAL A 43 -13.74 -7.86 22.01
CA VAL A 43 -12.48 -8.59 22.17
C VAL A 43 -11.65 -8.66 20.88
N GLY A 44 -12.21 -8.24 19.77
CA GLY A 44 -11.50 -8.10 18.49
C GLY A 44 -12.25 -7.15 17.58
N LEU A 45 -11.54 -6.59 16.59
CA LEU A 45 -12.11 -5.80 15.51
C LEU A 45 -11.26 -5.91 14.24
N PHE A 46 -11.85 -5.60 13.09
CA PHE A 46 -11.19 -5.22 11.86
C PHE A 46 -12.05 -4.18 11.13
N GLY A 47 -11.43 -3.48 10.15
CA GLY A 47 -12.11 -2.55 9.27
C GLY A 47 -11.95 -2.91 7.81
N LEU A 48 -13.00 -2.61 7.00
CA LEU A 48 -12.90 -2.40 5.56
C LEU A 48 -13.09 -0.90 5.33
N PHE A 49 -12.15 -0.22 4.70
CA PHE A 49 -12.22 1.23 4.53
C PHE A 49 -11.60 1.70 3.23
N ARG A 50 -12.10 2.83 2.72
CA ARG A 50 -11.66 3.46 1.49
C ARG A 50 -10.55 4.47 1.77
N HIS A 51 -9.50 4.45 0.95
CA HIS A 51 -8.55 5.54 0.84
C HIS A 51 -7.90 5.64 -0.55
N ALA A 52 -8.21 4.71 -1.45
CA ALA A 52 -7.86 4.83 -2.85
C ALA A 52 -8.73 5.88 -3.55
N PRO A 53 -8.25 6.52 -4.64
CA PRO A 53 -9.07 7.40 -5.46
C PRO A 53 -10.31 6.71 -6.02
N ASN A 54 -10.22 5.41 -6.34
CA ASN A 54 -11.35 4.61 -6.78
C ASN A 54 -12.17 4.13 -5.57
N PRO A 55 -13.44 4.52 -5.44
CA PRO A 55 -14.29 4.10 -4.32
C PRO A 55 -14.62 2.60 -4.29
N GLY A 56 -14.32 1.86 -5.36
CA GLY A 56 -14.47 0.39 -5.39
C GLY A 56 -13.31 -0.38 -4.74
N VAL A 57 -12.24 0.29 -4.32
CA VAL A 57 -11.06 -0.33 -3.69
C VAL A 57 -11.10 -0.12 -2.19
N TYR A 58 -11.12 -1.22 -1.42
CA TYR A 58 -11.15 -1.19 0.04
C TYR A 58 -9.93 -1.84 0.63
N GLU A 59 -9.37 -1.21 1.66
CA GLU A 59 -8.36 -1.83 2.51
C GLU A 59 -9.05 -2.68 3.59
N ALA A 60 -8.56 -3.92 3.77
CA ALA A 60 -8.87 -4.76 4.90
C ALA A 60 -7.78 -4.59 5.96
N GLY A 61 -7.99 -3.70 6.91
CA GLY A 61 -7.00 -3.32 7.90
C GLY A 61 -7.52 -3.27 9.33
N GLN A 62 -6.74 -2.66 10.22
CA GLN A 62 -7.08 -2.49 11.64
C GLN A 62 -7.36 -3.81 12.38
N LEU A 63 -6.88 -4.97 11.86
CA LEU A 63 -7.12 -6.27 12.47
C LEU A 63 -6.45 -6.37 13.84
N MET A 64 -7.26 -6.50 14.89
CA MET A 64 -6.74 -6.69 16.22
C MET A 64 -7.61 -7.65 17.05
N VAL A 65 -6.94 -8.44 17.89
CA VAL A 65 -7.56 -9.33 18.85
C VAL A 65 -6.86 -9.16 20.20
N LEU A 66 -7.64 -8.93 21.28
CA LEU A 66 -7.08 -8.82 22.62
C LEU A 66 -6.23 -10.04 22.98
N LYS A 67 -5.10 -9.82 23.62
CA LYS A 67 -4.08 -10.85 23.91
C LYS A 67 -4.66 -12.08 24.61
N SER A 68 -5.60 -11.89 25.57
CA SER A 68 -6.29 -12.95 26.29
C SER A 68 -7.29 -13.76 25.44
N TYR A 69 -7.64 -13.26 24.25
CA TYR A 69 -8.58 -13.91 23.33
C TYR A 69 -7.90 -14.44 22.05
N ARG A 70 -6.57 -14.30 21.94
CA ARG A 70 -5.80 -14.91 20.84
C ARG A 70 -5.86 -16.43 20.92
N LYS A 71 -5.54 -17.12 19.83
CA LYS A 71 -5.62 -18.59 19.66
C LYS A 71 -7.04 -19.17 19.75
N ARG A 72 -8.06 -18.34 19.54
CA ARG A 72 -9.48 -18.71 19.47
C ARG A 72 -10.09 -18.56 18.08
N HIS A 73 -9.27 -18.59 17.05
CA HIS A 73 -9.66 -18.46 15.63
C HIS A 73 -10.36 -17.15 15.24
N ILE A 74 -10.41 -16.14 16.13
CA ILE A 74 -11.07 -14.85 15.83
C ILE A 74 -10.46 -14.16 14.62
N SER A 75 -9.12 -14.15 14.50
CA SER A 75 -8.43 -13.57 13.34
C SER A 75 -8.71 -14.32 12.04
N THR A 76 -8.88 -15.65 12.11
CA THR A 76 -9.25 -16.50 10.96
C THR A 76 -10.67 -16.19 10.48
N GLU A 77 -11.61 -16.04 11.41
CA GLU A 77 -12.99 -15.64 11.09
C GLU A 77 -13.06 -14.22 10.53
N PHE A 78 -12.29 -13.29 11.10
CA PHE A 78 -12.18 -11.94 10.57
C PHE A 78 -11.59 -11.93 9.16
N SER A 79 -10.58 -12.73 8.89
CA SER A 79 -10.03 -12.88 7.55
C SER A 79 -11.06 -13.41 6.55
N LEU A 80 -11.87 -14.41 6.95
CA LEU A 80 -12.96 -14.91 6.13
C LEU A 80 -14.03 -13.85 5.85
N LEU A 81 -14.38 -13.04 6.84
CA LEU A 81 -15.32 -11.94 6.68
C LEU A 81 -14.76 -10.85 5.77
N ALA A 82 -13.53 -10.39 6.06
CA ALA A 82 -12.90 -9.27 5.36
C ALA A 82 -12.56 -9.56 3.89
N HIS A 83 -12.14 -10.79 3.59
CA HIS A 83 -11.63 -11.12 2.26
C HIS A 83 -12.55 -12.00 1.42
N ASP A 84 -13.70 -12.42 1.94
CA ASP A 84 -14.65 -13.25 1.21
C ASP A 84 -16.10 -12.82 1.39
N LYS A 85 -16.64 -12.89 2.62
CA LYS A 85 -18.09 -12.77 2.84
C LYS A 85 -18.59 -11.34 2.63
N LEU A 86 -17.97 -10.36 3.33
CA LEU A 86 -18.41 -8.96 3.26
C LEU A 86 -18.20 -8.35 1.88
N PRO A 87 -17.06 -8.52 1.21
CA PRO A 87 -16.90 -7.99 -0.14
C PRO A 87 -17.95 -8.49 -1.11
N LYS A 88 -18.31 -9.79 -1.06
CA LYS A 88 -19.37 -10.35 -1.89
C LYS A 88 -20.76 -9.79 -1.53
N GLN A 89 -21.05 -9.67 -0.23
CA GLN A 89 -22.33 -9.13 0.25
C GLN A 89 -22.49 -7.65 -0.10
N LEU A 90 -21.44 -6.86 0.03
CA LEU A 90 -21.42 -5.42 -0.23
C LEU A 90 -21.09 -5.07 -1.68
N ARG A 91 -20.84 -6.08 -2.54
CA ARG A 91 -20.45 -5.92 -3.94
C ARG A 91 -19.18 -5.06 -4.09
N ILE A 92 -18.21 -5.27 -3.22
CA ILE A 92 -16.90 -4.62 -3.28
C ILE A 92 -16.07 -5.35 -4.34
N PRO A 93 -15.65 -4.68 -5.43
CA PRO A 93 -14.93 -5.34 -6.52
C PRO A 93 -13.47 -5.65 -6.19
N VAL A 94 -12.83 -4.87 -5.31
CA VAL A 94 -11.41 -5.01 -4.97
C VAL A 94 -11.19 -4.84 -3.48
N VAL A 95 -10.50 -5.79 -2.88
CA VAL A 95 -9.99 -5.68 -1.51
C VAL A 95 -8.48 -5.83 -1.53
N PHE A 96 -7.79 -4.98 -0.78
CA PHE A 96 -6.36 -5.13 -0.56
C PHE A 96 -6.03 -5.12 0.94
N LEU A 97 -4.79 -5.46 1.25
CA LEU A 97 -4.25 -5.56 2.59
C LEU A 97 -2.78 -5.13 2.54
N GLU A 98 -2.37 -4.32 3.49
CA GLU A 98 -0.98 -4.02 3.79
C GLU A 98 -0.49 -4.99 4.88
N ALA A 99 0.15 -6.09 4.46
CA ALA A 99 0.60 -7.14 5.38
C ALA A 99 1.99 -6.82 5.93
N VAL A 100 2.12 -6.69 7.25
CA VAL A 100 3.42 -6.43 7.89
C VAL A 100 4.45 -7.50 7.55
N SER A 101 5.71 -7.08 7.38
CA SER A 101 6.82 -7.95 6.97
C SER A 101 7.74 -8.38 8.10
N ASN A 102 7.65 -7.79 9.31
CA ASN A 102 8.43 -8.20 10.48
C ASN A 102 7.99 -9.55 11.08
N HIS A 103 6.89 -10.11 10.59
CA HIS A 103 6.42 -11.47 10.80
C HIS A 103 5.47 -11.89 9.67
N THR A 104 5.21 -13.20 9.55
CA THR A 104 4.42 -13.76 8.43
C THR A 104 2.94 -14.01 8.75
N VAL A 105 2.45 -13.67 9.95
CA VAL A 105 1.10 -14.07 10.40
C VAL A 105 -0.01 -13.47 9.52
N SER A 106 0.05 -12.18 9.20
CA SER A 106 -0.96 -11.53 8.33
C SER A 106 -0.95 -12.12 6.91
N GLN A 107 0.23 -12.40 6.37
CA GLN A 107 0.41 -13.04 5.07
C GLN A 107 -0.19 -14.46 5.06
N LEU A 108 0.10 -15.28 6.08
CA LEU A 108 -0.43 -16.65 6.24
C LEU A 108 -1.96 -16.70 6.36
N ILE A 109 -2.57 -15.68 6.97
CA ILE A 109 -4.02 -15.59 7.10
C ILE A 109 -4.68 -15.16 5.78
N ALA A 110 -4.00 -14.33 4.98
CA ALA A 110 -4.51 -13.76 3.75
C ALA A 110 -4.41 -14.72 2.54
N LEU A 111 -3.32 -15.44 2.38
CA LEU A 111 -3.06 -16.32 1.23
C LEU A 111 -4.17 -17.35 0.97
N PRO A 112 -4.69 -18.10 1.98
CA PRO A 112 -5.78 -19.06 1.76
C PRO A 112 -7.10 -18.40 1.32
N ARG A 113 -7.19 -17.07 1.37
CA ARG A 113 -8.35 -16.29 0.90
C ARG A 113 -8.19 -15.79 -0.52
N GLY A 114 -7.10 -16.15 -1.20
CA GLY A 114 -6.85 -15.80 -2.60
C GLY A 114 -6.34 -14.38 -2.82
N LEU A 115 -5.72 -13.75 -1.80
CA LEU A 115 -4.96 -12.54 -2.00
C LEU A 115 -3.62 -12.87 -2.64
N ALA A 116 -3.18 -12.06 -3.59
CA ALA A 116 -1.91 -12.20 -4.28
C ALA A 116 -0.99 -11.01 -3.95
N PHE A 117 0.29 -11.28 -3.80
CA PHE A 117 1.29 -10.23 -3.62
C PHE A 117 1.44 -9.40 -4.89
N THR A 118 1.41 -8.06 -4.76
CA THR A 118 1.56 -7.14 -5.89
C THR A 118 2.64 -6.08 -5.66
N GLY A 119 3.25 -6.05 -4.47
CA GLY A 119 4.29 -5.09 -4.17
C GLY A 119 4.79 -5.14 -2.72
N LEU A 120 5.70 -4.23 -2.41
CA LEU A 120 6.32 -4.05 -1.10
C LEU A 120 6.57 -2.57 -0.85
N GLU A 121 5.93 -2.02 0.15
CA GLU A 121 6.19 -0.70 0.70
C GLU A 121 7.30 -0.81 1.74
N VAL A 122 8.44 -0.16 1.48
CA VAL A 122 9.63 -0.30 2.32
C VAL A 122 9.59 0.75 3.44
N GLU A 123 9.71 0.30 4.69
CA GLU A 123 9.84 1.12 5.90
C GLU A 123 8.75 2.22 6.07
N CYS A 124 7.53 1.95 5.61
CA CYS A 124 6.45 2.95 5.56
C CYS A 124 5.61 3.06 6.84
N MET A 125 5.76 2.14 7.81
CA MET A 125 4.98 2.12 9.05
C MET A 125 5.90 2.23 10.28
N PRO A 126 5.52 3.02 11.32
CA PRO A 126 6.31 3.08 12.56
C PRO A 126 6.36 1.72 13.27
N SER A 127 7.53 1.32 13.72
CA SER A 127 7.72 0.07 14.46
C SER A 127 7.18 0.13 15.90
N GLY A 128 6.95 1.29 16.46
CA GLY A 128 6.59 1.51 17.87
C GLY A 128 5.39 0.72 18.39
N VAL A 129 4.54 0.25 17.47
CA VAL A 129 3.35 -0.56 17.78
C VAL A 129 3.65 -2.07 17.87
N GLN A 130 4.74 -2.55 17.26
CA GLN A 130 5.05 -3.98 17.16
C GLN A 130 6.48 -4.36 17.53
N ALA A 131 7.31 -3.39 17.92
CA ALA A 131 8.70 -3.65 18.29
C ALA A 131 8.78 -4.54 19.54
N LYS A 132 9.19 -5.76 19.34
CA LYS A 132 9.61 -6.68 20.40
C LYS A 132 11.11 -6.88 20.27
N GLY A 133 11.89 -6.06 20.94
CA GLY A 133 13.34 -6.23 21.04
C GLY A 133 14.12 -4.93 20.81
N ASN A 134 15.37 -4.90 21.29
CA ASN A 134 16.26 -3.74 21.25
C ASN A 134 16.88 -3.45 19.87
N ASP A 135 16.59 -4.26 18.83
CA ASP A 135 17.22 -4.18 17.50
C ASP A 135 16.24 -3.83 16.38
N ALA A 136 15.08 -3.26 16.71
CA ALA A 136 14.07 -2.96 15.68
C ALA A 136 14.47 -1.74 14.86
N SER A 137 14.50 -1.89 13.53
CA SER A 137 14.40 -0.77 12.60
C SER A 137 13.28 0.18 13.06
N PRO A 138 13.46 1.50 12.99
CA PRO A 138 12.44 2.45 13.41
C PRO A 138 11.12 2.29 12.63
N ASN A 139 11.15 1.66 11.46
CA ASN A 139 9.99 1.46 10.59
C ASN A 139 9.88 0.01 10.11
N ILE A 140 8.65 -0.37 9.74
CA ILE A 140 8.27 -1.69 9.24
C ILE A 140 7.86 -1.56 7.77
N SER A 141 8.27 -2.53 6.95
CA SER A 141 7.82 -2.68 5.57
C SER A 141 6.51 -3.48 5.49
N LEU A 142 5.71 -3.20 4.45
CA LEU A 142 4.39 -3.81 4.26
C LEU A 142 4.30 -4.46 2.88
N PHE A 143 3.91 -5.73 2.81
CA PHE A 143 3.55 -6.36 1.55
C PHE A 143 2.16 -5.91 1.11
N LEU A 144 2.05 -5.45 -0.12
CA LEU A 144 0.77 -5.18 -0.77
C LEU A 144 0.20 -6.49 -1.30
N MET A 145 -1.02 -6.81 -0.88
CA MET A 145 -1.73 -8.02 -1.29
C MET A 145 -3.14 -7.67 -1.76
N PHE A 146 -3.50 -8.07 -2.98
CA PHE A 146 -4.79 -7.76 -3.59
C PHE A 146 -5.63 -8.99 -3.85
N LYS A 147 -6.95 -8.85 -3.71
CA LYS A 147 -7.95 -9.79 -4.17
C LYS A 147 -9.00 -9.07 -5.02
N LEU A 148 -9.26 -9.62 -6.19
CA LEU A 148 -10.16 -9.07 -7.19
C LEU A 148 -11.40 -9.96 -7.30
N PHE A 149 -12.58 -9.40 -7.09
CA PHE A 149 -13.85 -10.08 -7.26
C PHE A 149 -14.44 -9.85 -8.66
N GLU A 150 -14.05 -8.74 -9.28
CA GLU A 150 -14.39 -8.39 -10.65
C GLU A 150 -13.11 -8.15 -11.47
N LYS A 151 -13.15 -8.54 -12.74
CA LYS A 151 -12.01 -8.40 -13.65
C LYS A 151 -12.51 -7.83 -14.98
N THR A 152 -12.45 -6.51 -15.08
CA THR A 152 -12.80 -5.76 -16.30
C THR A 152 -11.55 -5.41 -17.08
N SER A 153 -11.64 -5.33 -18.41
CA SER A 153 -10.56 -4.84 -19.25
C SER A 153 -10.46 -3.32 -19.15
N CYS A 154 -9.23 -2.80 -19.17
CA CYS A 154 -8.95 -1.38 -19.36
C CYS A 154 -7.62 -1.19 -20.09
N ASP A 155 -7.45 0.00 -20.67
CA ASP A 155 -6.20 0.42 -21.26
C ASP A 155 -5.21 0.86 -20.19
N VAL A 156 -3.94 0.49 -20.34
CA VAL A 156 -2.85 0.90 -19.47
C VAL A 156 -1.63 1.33 -20.28
N TYR A 157 -0.90 2.30 -19.76
CA TYR A 157 0.31 2.87 -20.35
C TYR A 157 1.50 2.42 -19.51
N LEU A 158 2.17 1.35 -19.95
CA LEU A 158 3.24 0.76 -19.17
C LEU A 158 4.57 1.48 -19.37
N PRO A 159 5.22 1.90 -18.26
CA PRO A 159 6.58 2.42 -18.34
C PRO A 159 7.55 1.29 -18.64
N GLU A 160 8.45 1.51 -19.61
CA GLU A 160 9.36 0.47 -20.11
C GLU A 160 10.19 -0.20 -19.02
N PRO A 161 10.75 0.52 -18.01
CA PRO A 161 11.54 -0.12 -16.94
C PRO A 161 10.76 -1.15 -16.10
N TYR A 162 9.42 -1.03 -16.07
CA TYR A 162 8.54 -1.88 -15.26
C TYR A 162 7.55 -2.71 -16.08
N ARG A 163 7.70 -2.72 -17.41
CA ARG A 163 6.83 -3.48 -18.31
C ARG A 163 6.75 -4.95 -17.93
N THR A 164 7.89 -5.61 -17.85
CA THR A 164 7.96 -7.06 -17.51
C THR A 164 7.32 -7.34 -16.16
N PHE A 165 7.55 -6.49 -15.16
CA PHE A 165 6.91 -6.62 -13.85
C PHE A 165 5.39 -6.53 -13.96
N CYS A 166 4.87 -5.48 -14.60
CA CYS A 166 3.42 -5.29 -14.74
C CYS A 166 2.76 -6.43 -15.52
N GLU A 167 3.36 -6.87 -16.64
CA GLU A 167 2.86 -7.97 -17.46
C GLU A 167 2.82 -9.28 -16.65
N THR A 168 3.85 -9.57 -15.86
CA THR A 168 3.88 -10.73 -14.95
C THR A 168 2.74 -10.66 -13.92
N MET A 169 2.56 -9.50 -13.28
CA MET A 169 1.47 -9.30 -12.31
C MET A 169 0.09 -9.44 -12.96
N TYR A 170 -0.11 -8.89 -14.16
CA TYR A 170 -1.36 -9.05 -14.88
C TYR A 170 -1.67 -10.50 -15.24
N ALA A 171 -0.64 -11.26 -15.64
CA ALA A 171 -0.79 -12.68 -15.93
C ALA A 171 -1.17 -13.47 -14.65
N GLU A 172 -0.47 -13.23 -13.54
CA GLU A 172 -0.75 -13.89 -12.25
C GLU A 172 -2.14 -13.57 -11.69
N LEU A 173 -2.58 -12.32 -11.83
CA LEU A 173 -3.90 -11.86 -11.40
C LEU A 173 -5.00 -12.20 -12.41
N ALA A 174 -4.64 -12.71 -13.60
CA ALA A 174 -5.52 -12.93 -14.75
C ALA A 174 -6.34 -11.67 -15.08
N LEU A 175 -5.66 -10.51 -15.16
CA LEU A 175 -6.26 -9.22 -15.49
C LEU A 175 -6.12 -8.95 -16.98
N PRO A 176 -7.21 -8.79 -17.73
CA PRO A 176 -7.16 -8.39 -19.13
C PRO A 176 -6.78 -6.90 -19.21
N ARG A 177 -5.62 -6.59 -19.83
CA ARG A 177 -5.17 -5.21 -20.06
C ARG A 177 -4.76 -5.01 -21.51
N ALA A 178 -5.18 -3.90 -22.09
CA ALA A 178 -4.70 -3.45 -23.38
C ALA A 178 -3.57 -2.43 -23.17
N PHE A 179 -2.47 -2.60 -23.93
CA PHE A 179 -1.27 -1.77 -23.76
C PHE A 179 -1.27 -0.67 -24.81
N SER A 180 -1.25 0.58 -24.35
CA SER A 180 -1.32 1.78 -25.19
C SER A 180 0.00 2.58 -25.16
N SER A 181 0.20 3.45 -26.14
CA SER A 181 1.43 4.25 -26.28
C SER A 181 1.42 5.47 -25.37
N ALA A 182 2.57 5.76 -24.76
CA ALA A 182 2.78 6.93 -23.92
C ALA A 182 2.60 8.26 -24.67
N ALA A 183 2.26 9.31 -23.92
CA ALA A 183 2.25 10.69 -24.38
C ALA A 183 3.24 11.55 -23.58
N ALA A 184 3.65 12.68 -24.16
CA ALA A 184 4.49 13.65 -23.44
C ALA A 184 3.73 14.32 -22.28
N LEU A 185 4.46 14.80 -21.28
CA LEU A 185 3.91 15.59 -20.18
C LEU A 185 3.37 16.92 -20.72
N THR A 186 2.06 17.13 -20.62
CA THR A 186 1.36 18.32 -21.11
C THR A 186 0.35 18.81 -20.06
N GLY A 187 0.01 20.11 -20.12
CA GLY A 187 -0.92 20.70 -19.16
C GLY A 187 -0.34 20.78 -17.75
N GLU A 188 -1.22 20.83 -16.76
CA GLU A 188 -0.90 20.89 -15.34
C GLU A 188 -1.04 19.51 -14.68
N THR A 189 -0.25 19.26 -13.63
CA THR A 189 -0.32 18.06 -12.82
C THR A 189 -1.59 18.05 -11.99
N VAL A 190 -2.33 16.94 -12.04
CA VAL A 190 -3.50 16.70 -11.17
C VAL A 190 -3.08 15.71 -10.10
N SER A 191 -2.96 16.19 -8.88
CA SER A 191 -2.50 15.36 -7.75
C SER A 191 -3.12 15.77 -6.43
N SER A 192 -3.07 14.87 -5.46
CA SER A 192 -3.37 15.13 -4.05
C SER A 192 -2.21 14.65 -3.17
N GLN A 193 -2.11 15.22 -1.96
CA GLN A 193 -1.05 14.89 -1.02
C GLN A 193 -1.63 14.48 0.33
N PHE A 194 -1.03 13.47 0.93
CA PHE A 194 -1.28 13.05 2.29
C PHE A 194 0.06 12.94 3.03
N PHE A 195 0.17 13.57 4.19
CA PHE A 195 1.38 13.54 5.00
C PHE A 195 1.08 12.96 6.39
N LEU A 196 1.73 11.85 6.71
CA LEU A 196 1.68 11.20 8.01
C LEU A 196 2.90 11.68 8.83
N GLN A 197 2.67 12.61 9.75
CA GLN A 197 3.72 13.33 10.46
C GLN A 197 4.55 12.40 11.35
N GLU A 198 3.94 11.40 11.97
CA GLU A 198 4.56 10.45 12.92
C GLU A 198 5.67 9.63 12.26
N THR A 199 5.53 9.33 10.98
CA THR A 199 6.52 8.55 10.20
C THR A 199 7.36 9.40 9.27
N GLY A 200 6.95 10.66 9.03
CA GLY A 200 7.49 11.46 7.94
C GLY A 200 7.13 10.92 6.55
N LEU A 201 6.05 10.10 6.46
CA LEU A 201 5.59 9.53 5.20
C LEU A 201 4.78 10.55 4.41
N MET A 202 5.25 10.88 3.22
CA MET A 202 4.54 11.69 2.22
C MET A 202 4.00 10.78 1.12
N ARG A 203 2.69 10.77 0.93
CA ARG A 203 2.01 10.13 -0.20
C ARG A 203 1.56 11.17 -1.21
N LEU A 204 2.07 11.10 -2.43
CA LEU A 204 1.67 11.92 -3.57
C LEU A 204 0.87 11.05 -4.53
N THR A 205 -0.44 11.30 -4.64
CA THR A 205 -1.34 10.59 -5.56
C THR A 205 -1.50 11.42 -6.82
N VAL A 206 -1.07 10.91 -7.97
CA VAL A 206 -1.01 11.60 -9.26
C VAL A 206 -1.98 10.95 -10.23
N THR A 207 -3.09 11.64 -10.49
CA THR A 207 -4.08 11.20 -11.47
C THR A 207 -3.60 11.45 -12.90
N ARG A 208 -2.89 12.57 -13.12
CA ARG A 208 -2.24 12.95 -14.39
C ARG A 208 -0.98 13.76 -14.11
N ALA A 209 0.13 13.40 -14.73
CA ALA A 209 1.37 14.17 -14.67
C ALA A 209 1.41 15.25 -15.76
N GLY A 210 1.63 16.50 -15.37
CA GLY A 210 1.77 17.66 -16.26
C GLY A 210 3.21 18.10 -16.44
N ARG A 211 3.41 19.27 -17.11
CA ARG A 211 4.74 19.87 -17.29
C ARG A 211 5.41 20.27 -15.99
N ASP A 212 4.62 20.60 -14.99
CA ASP A 212 5.01 20.99 -13.62
C ASP A 212 5.17 19.79 -12.66
N PHE A 213 5.09 18.56 -13.17
CA PHE A 213 5.19 17.35 -12.34
C PHE A 213 6.48 17.32 -11.50
N GLY A 214 7.60 17.77 -12.07
CA GLY A 214 8.86 17.88 -11.38
C GLY A 214 8.82 18.82 -10.17
N GLU A 215 8.05 19.92 -10.24
CA GLU A 215 7.84 20.88 -9.17
C GLU A 215 6.93 20.28 -8.08
N ALA A 216 5.86 19.59 -8.48
CA ALA A 216 4.96 18.89 -7.56
C ALA A 216 5.71 17.83 -6.72
N VAL A 217 6.60 17.05 -7.35
CA VAL A 217 7.46 16.08 -6.65
C VAL A 217 8.44 16.81 -5.72
N SER A 218 9.07 17.89 -6.15
CA SER A 218 10.00 18.67 -5.30
C SER A 218 9.32 19.26 -4.09
N ALA A 219 8.08 19.75 -4.22
CA ALA A 219 7.27 20.24 -3.11
C ALA A 219 6.94 19.12 -2.10
N ALA A 220 6.59 17.92 -2.59
CA ALA A 220 6.36 16.75 -1.74
C ALA A 220 7.64 16.32 -1.00
N GLU A 221 8.79 16.29 -1.69
CA GLU A 221 10.10 15.99 -1.11
C GLU A 221 10.50 16.99 -0.01
N ALA A 222 10.24 18.29 -0.23
CA ALA A 222 10.52 19.35 0.74
C ALA A 222 9.65 19.18 1.99
N LYS A 223 8.38 18.85 1.82
CA LYS A 223 7.44 18.65 2.93
C LYS A 223 7.76 17.39 3.75
N ALA A 224 8.20 16.31 3.11
CA ALA A 224 8.66 15.10 3.78
C ALA A 224 9.93 15.34 4.61
N GLY A 225 10.74 16.29 4.20
CA GLY A 225 11.99 16.64 4.86
C GLY A 225 13.12 15.63 4.60
N PRO A 226 14.29 15.84 5.25
CA PRO A 226 15.53 15.11 4.93
C PRO A 226 15.51 13.62 5.33
N ARG A 227 14.61 13.22 6.23
CA ARG A 227 14.46 11.83 6.69
C ARG A 227 13.15 11.19 6.25
N GLY A 228 12.28 11.92 5.55
CA GLY A 228 10.98 11.45 5.14
C GLY A 228 11.04 10.39 4.05
N LEU A 229 10.08 9.48 4.10
CA LEU A 229 9.75 8.53 3.05
C LEU A 229 8.75 9.18 2.09
N ILE A 230 8.93 8.97 0.79
CA ILE A 230 8.01 9.50 -0.21
C ILE A 230 7.47 8.33 -1.05
N GLN A 231 6.16 8.27 -1.16
CA GLN A 231 5.43 7.34 -2.01
C GLN A 231 4.69 8.13 -3.09
N VAL A 232 4.84 7.73 -4.36
CA VAL A 232 4.15 8.33 -5.50
C VAL A 232 3.28 7.28 -6.15
N PHE A 233 1.97 7.52 -6.11
CA PHE A 233 0.94 6.69 -6.73
C PHE A 233 0.63 7.28 -8.10
N LEU A 234 1.00 6.59 -9.18
CA LEU A 234 0.80 7.01 -10.56
C LEU A 234 -0.34 6.25 -11.21
N ASN A 235 -1.23 6.96 -11.90
CA ASN A 235 -2.33 6.38 -12.67
C ASN A 235 -1.80 5.78 -13.99
N LEU A 236 -1.75 4.45 -14.10
CA LEU A 236 -1.37 3.76 -15.34
C LEU A 236 -2.43 3.86 -16.45
N GLY A 237 -3.65 4.32 -16.15
CA GLY A 237 -4.67 4.66 -17.14
C GLY A 237 -4.45 6.02 -17.82
N ASP A 238 -3.40 6.76 -17.45
CA ASP A 238 -3.05 8.03 -18.07
C ASP A 238 -1.76 7.90 -18.89
N ALA A 239 -1.80 8.41 -20.13
CA ALA A 239 -0.70 8.30 -21.09
C ALA A 239 0.60 8.99 -20.63
N THR A 240 0.53 9.87 -19.63
CA THR A 240 1.69 10.56 -19.06
C THR A 240 2.42 9.76 -17.98
N ALA A 241 1.91 8.59 -17.57
CA ALA A 241 2.54 7.75 -16.56
C ALA A 241 3.96 7.28 -16.93
N PRO A 242 4.23 6.82 -18.18
CA PRO A 242 5.59 6.38 -18.53
C PRO A 242 6.66 7.48 -18.42
N PRO A 243 6.52 8.70 -18.99
CA PRO A 243 7.51 9.75 -18.81
C PRO A 243 7.59 10.25 -17.34
N ALA A 244 6.50 10.19 -16.57
CA ALA A 244 6.53 10.50 -15.14
C ALA A 244 7.39 9.50 -14.37
N VAL A 245 7.32 8.21 -14.68
CA VAL A 245 8.16 7.15 -14.10
C VAL A 245 9.63 7.40 -14.41
N GLU A 246 9.99 7.74 -15.66
CA GLU A 246 11.39 8.04 -16.00
C GLU A 246 11.94 9.23 -15.20
N MET A 247 11.14 10.29 -15.03
CA MET A 247 11.51 11.43 -14.19
C MET A 247 11.73 11.02 -12.74
N LEU A 248 10.85 10.22 -12.16
CA LEU A 248 10.98 9.73 -10.78
C LEU A 248 12.21 8.85 -10.61
N ARG A 249 12.45 7.93 -11.55
CA ARG A 249 13.66 7.08 -11.52
C ARG A 249 14.95 7.91 -11.57
N GLY A 250 14.99 8.97 -12.39
CA GLY A 250 16.08 9.93 -12.43
C GLY A 250 16.31 10.66 -11.09
N ARG A 251 15.29 10.71 -10.23
CA ARG A 251 15.36 11.28 -8.88
C ARG A 251 15.60 10.23 -7.77
N GLY A 252 15.82 8.96 -8.12
CA GLY A 252 16.09 7.87 -7.20
C GLY A 252 14.84 7.22 -6.60
N TYR A 253 13.69 7.37 -7.22
CA TYR A 253 12.52 6.56 -6.88
C TYR A 253 12.65 5.17 -7.50
N PHE A 254 12.22 4.17 -6.77
CA PHE A 254 12.22 2.77 -7.18
C PHE A 254 10.84 2.16 -7.01
N LEU A 255 10.65 0.99 -7.61
CA LEU A 255 9.39 0.25 -7.60
C LEU A 255 8.96 -0.11 -6.18
N ALA A 256 7.68 0.09 -5.87
CA ALA A 256 7.03 -0.52 -4.73
C ALA A 256 6.00 -1.56 -5.15
N GLY A 257 5.21 -1.34 -6.20
CA GLY A 257 4.25 -2.35 -6.64
C GLY A 257 3.21 -1.88 -7.64
N LEU A 258 2.42 -2.86 -8.09
CA LEU A 258 1.22 -2.65 -8.90
C LEU A 258 -0.01 -2.55 -7.97
N LEU A 259 -0.89 -1.61 -8.26
CA LEU A 259 -2.13 -1.33 -7.51
C LEU A 259 -3.34 -1.54 -8.44
N PRO A 260 -3.89 -2.75 -8.51
CA PRO A 260 -5.03 -3.03 -9.38
C PRO A 260 -6.24 -2.13 -9.09
N TYR A 261 -6.80 -1.53 -10.14
CA TYR A 261 -7.99 -0.65 -10.10
C TYR A 261 -7.88 0.59 -9.21
N TRP A 262 -6.68 0.98 -8.76
CA TRP A 262 -6.49 2.09 -7.81
C TRP A 262 -7.12 3.41 -8.23
N PHE A 263 -7.12 3.68 -9.55
CA PHE A 263 -7.69 4.89 -10.15
C PHE A 263 -8.95 4.60 -10.99
N GLY A 264 -9.50 3.38 -10.92
CA GLY A 264 -10.42 2.84 -11.91
C GLY A 264 -9.67 2.05 -12.98
N ALA A 265 -8.63 2.61 -13.55
CA ALA A 265 -7.49 1.86 -14.10
C ALA A 265 -6.50 1.53 -12.98
N ASP A 266 -5.40 0.85 -13.33
CA ASP A 266 -4.41 0.44 -12.34
C ASP A 266 -3.50 1.60 -11.92
N GLY A 267 -2.91 1.48 -10.73
CA GLY A 267 -1.86 2.35 -10.24
C GLY A 267 -0.49 1.66 -10.24
N LEU A 268 0.56 2.45 -10.35
CA LEU A 268 1.93 2.04 -10.08
C LEU A 268 2.44 2.84 -8.88
N LEU A 269 2.95 2.14 -7.88
CA LEU A 269 3.55 2.74 -6.72
C LEU A 269 5.07 2.77 -6.85
N LEU A 270 5.63 3.97 -6.79
CA LEU A 270 7.06 4.19 -6.63
C LEU A 270 7.32 4.81 -5.26
N GLN A 271 8.50 4.54 -4.72
CA GLN A 271 8.91 5.04 -3.42
C GLN A 271 10.36 5.51 -3.42
N LYS A 272 10.67 6.41 -2.49
CA LYS A 272 12.02 6.90 -2.24
C LYS A 272 12.27 6.91 -0.74
N VAL A 273 13.24 6.13 -0.30
CA VAL A 273 13.71 6.09 1.09
C VAL A 273 14.97 6.94 1.25
N ARG A 274 15.21 7.45 2.44
CA ARG A 274 16.38 8.30 2.74
C ARG A 274 17.54 7.54 3.39
N LEU A 275 17.23 6.40 3.99
CA LEU A 275 18.22 5.52 4.63
C LEU A 275 18.29 4.20 3.89
N GLU A 276 19.35 3.45 4.11
CA GLU A 276 19.47 2.07 3.63
C GLU A 276 18.46 1.20 4.36
N PRO A 277 17.53 0.51 3.63
CA PRO A 277 16.56 -0.35 4.27
C PRO A 277 17.20 -1.60 4.89
N ASP A 278 16.63 -2.07 5.99
CA ASP A 278 16.96 -3.40 6.53
C ASP A 278 16.19 -4.49 5.76
N TRP A 279 16.79 -4.94 4.66
CA TRP A 279 16.20 -5.98 3.79
C TRP A 279 16.07 -7.34 4.49
N ASP A 280 16.90 -7.62 5.48
CA ASP A 280 16.91 -8.89 6.22
C ASP A 280 15.76 -8.95 7.24
N ALA A 281 15.26 -7.80 7.69
CA ALA A 281 14.07 -7.69 8.53
C ALA A 281 12.75 -7.91 7.76
N ILE A 282 12.78 -8.01 6.42
CA ILE A 282 11.60 -8.20 5.58
C ILE A 282 11.37 -9.69 5.32
N HIS A 283 10.44 -10.28 6.07
CA HIS A 283 10.11 -11.70 6.01
C HIS A 283 8.95 -11.99 5.08
N GLY A 284 9.23 -12.64 3.95
CA GLY A 284 8.21 -13.20 3.06
C GLY A 284 7.80 -14.61 3.51
N VAL A 285 6.50 -14.90 3.45
CA VAL A 285 5.94 -16.21 3.87
C VAL A 285 6.25 -17.35 2.89
N ASP A 286 6.49 -17.02 1.64
CA ASP A 286 6.73 -17.97 0.56
C ASP A 286 7.69 -17.42 -0.50
N GLN A 287 7.92 -18.21 -1.57
CA GLN A 287 8.78 -17.82 -2.67
C GLN A 287 8.26 -16.59 -3.44
N LYS A 288 6.94 -16.37 -3.51
CA LYS A 288 6.37 -15.20 -4.20
C LYS A 288 6.64 -13.93 -3.44
N ALA A 289 6.40 -13.92 -2.12
CA ALA A 289 6.74 -12.79 -1.26
C ALA A 289 8.24 -12.47 -1.32
N THR A 290 9.09 -13.51 -1.29
CA THR A 290 10.54 -13.35 -1.41
C THR A 290 10.92 -12.76 -2.77
N ALA A 291 10.33 -13.22 -3.86
CA ALA A 291 10.59 -12.69 -5.21
C ALA A 291 10.19 -11.21 -5.35
N ILE A 292 9.06 -10.80 -4.75
CA ILE A 292 8.65 -9.39 -4.72
C ILE A 292 9.69 -8.55 -3.94
N ARG A 293 10.11 -9.01 -2.76
CA ARG A 293 11.15 -8.31 -1.97
C ARG A 293 12.44 -8.14 -2.77
N ASP A 294 12.92 -9.22 -3.36
CA ASP A 294 14.20 -9.24 -4.06
C ASP A 294 14.17 -8.34 -5.31
N MET A 295 13.06 -8.34 -6.04
CA MET A 295 12.85 -7.45 -7.18
C MET A 295 12.80 -5.96 -6.77
N VAL A 296 12.10 -5.62 -5.69
CA VAL A 296 12.07 -4.25 -5.16
C VAL A 296 13.46 -3.82 -4.70
N ARG A 297 14.21 -4.70 -4.03
CA ARG A 297 15.61 -4.47 -3.64
C ARG A 297 16.52 -4.24 -4.84
N GLU A 298 16.43 -5.10 -5.87
CA GLU A 298 17.22 -4.93 -7.09
C GLU A 298 16.94 -3.59 -7.78
N ASP A 299 15.69 -3.15 -7.83
CA ASP A 299 15.37 -1.86 -8.44
C ASP A 299 15.85 -0.68 -7.58
N PHE A 300 15.79 -0.79 -6.25
CA PHE A 300 16.43 0.16 -5.34
C PHE A 300 17.93 0.31 -5.63
N GLU A 301 18.67 -0.78 -5.72
CA GLU A 301 20.10 -0.76 -6.01
C GLU A 301 20.41 -0.15 -7.38
N ARG A 302 19.61 -0.46 -8.41
CA ARG A 302 19.75 0.12 -9.75
C ARG A 302 19.54 1.64 -9.76
N THR A 303 18.58 2.15 -8.99
CA THR A 303 18.31 3.59 -8.93
C THR A 303 19.37 4.33 -8.14
N LYS A 304 19.95 3.70 -7.11
CA LYS A 304 21.08 4.23 -6.33
C LYS A 304 22.34 4.40 -7.18
N CYS A 305 22.70 3.41 -8.00
CA CYS A 305 23.84 3.49 -8.92
C CYS A 305 23.69 4.65 -9.92
N ARG A 306 22.50 4.88 -10.48
CA ARG A 306 22.24 6.00 -11.40
C ARG A 306 22.49 7.38 -10.78
N GLN A 307 22.21 7.55 -9.49
CA GLN A 307 22.44 8.82 -8.80
C GLN A 307 23.94 9.12 -8.63
N HIS A 308 24.78 8.11 -8.40
CA HIS A 308 26.23 8.26 -8.27
C HIS A 308 26.89 8.61 -9.61
N ASP A 309 26.44 8.01 -10.72
CA ASP A 309 26.97 8.28 -12.06
C ASP A 309 26.62 9.69 -12.58
N CYS A 310 25.47 10.25 -12.19
CA CYS A 310 25.08 11.62 -12.54
C CYS A 310 25.75 12.70 -11.70
N GLY A 311 26.25 12.37 -10.51
CA GLY A 311 26.98 13.31 -9.64
C GLY A 311 28.49 13.43 -9.94
N ALA A 312 29.00 12.59 -10.82
CA ALA A 312 30.44 12.54 -11.19
C ALA A 312 30.75 13.19 -12.56
N ARG A 313 29.76 13.91 -13.15
CA ARG A 313 29.96 14.66 -14.42
C ARG A 313 29.83 16.16 -14.22
#